data_467fbf299f1bd253203c2661faa35adb
#
_entry.id   467fbf299f1bd253203c2661faa35adb
#
_cell.length_a   1.000
_cell.length_b   1.000
_cell.length_c   1.000
_cell.angle_alpha   90.00
_cell.angle_beta   90.00
_cell.angle_gamma   90.00
#
_symmetry.space_group_name_H-M   'P 1'
#
loop_
_entity.id
_entity.type
_entity.pdbx_description
1 polymer ?
#
loop_
_entity_poly.entity_id
_entity_poly.type
_entity_poly.pdbx_seq_one_letter_code
_entity_poly.pdbx_strand_id
1 'polypeptide(L)'
;MSRRRLLRRPMTRAQRAFACAHLGLAHQQAHRFAHRWSLHSDDLLGPAYEGLCKGAIGYDASRGHRPSSYLVPKVKGELLHHLRDTGFSLRISHSLRELWIKARRHVALGLSDQQIAEHLQVPLERWLDCRRACGQRPLPLHDVLRD
;
A
#
# COMPACT_ATOMS: atom_id res chain seq x y z
N MET A 1 18.76 -17.49 -3.86
CA MET A 1 19.19 -16.22 -4.49
C MET A 1 18.46 -15.07 -3.84
N SER A 2 19.19 -14.13 -3.20
CA SER A 2 18.61 -13.04 -2.40
C SER A 2 17.81 -12.06 -3.26
N ARG A 3 16.60 -11.65 -2.80
CA ARG A 3 15.70 -10.65 -3.45
C ARG A 3 16.42 -9.35 -3.87
N ARG A 4 17.46 -8.94 -3.13
CA ARG A 4 18.28 -7.74 -3.44
C ARG A 4 19.11 -7.87 -4.73
N ARG A 5 19.44 -9.08 -5.20
CA ARG A 5 20.25 -9.28 -6.41
C ARG A 5 19.47 -9.13 -7.73
N LEU A 6 18.16 -9.40 -7.72
CA LEU A 6 17.30 -9.27 -8.91
C LEU A 6 17.10 -7.81 -9.34
N LEU A 7 17.11 -6.85 -8.41
CA LEU A 7 16.90 -5.43 -8.67
C LEU A 7 18.11 -4.70 -9.27
N ARG A 8 19.29 -5.34 -9.32
CA ARG A 8 20.53 -4.73 -9.86
C ARG A 8 20.78 -5.01 -11.34
N ARG A 9 20.00 -5.88 -11.97
CA ARG A 9 20.15 -6.15 -13.41
C ARG A 9 19.15 -5.31 -14.20
N PRO A 10 19.60 -4.56 -15.21
CA PRO A 10 18.69 -3.84 -16.10
C PRO A 10 17.78 -4.85 -16.81
N MET A 11 16.53 -4.45 -17.03
CA MET A 11 15.57 -5.26 -17.77
C MET A 11 16.06 -5.47 -19.22
N THR A 12 15.91 -6.69 -19.72
CA THR A 12 16.15 -7.00 -21.13
C THR A 12 15.13 -6.28 -22.03
N ARG A 13 15.42 -6.17 -23.32
CA ARG A 13 14.49 -5.59 -24.29
C ARG A 13 13.14 -6.34 -24.32
N ALA A 14 13.18 -7.67 -24.25
CA ALA A 14 11.99 -8.50 -24.21
C ALA A 14 11.17 -8.28 -22.93
N GLN A 15 11.80 -8.19 -21.76
CA GLN A 15 11.11 -7.89 -20.50
C GLN A 15 10.47 -6.51 -20.50
N ARG A 16 11.14 -5.50 -21.09
CA ARG A 16 10.55 -4.15 -21.24
C ARG A 16 9.35 -4.18 -22.15
N ALA A 17 9.44 -4.82 -23.32
CA ALA A 17 8.31 -4.96 -24.23
C ALA A 17 7.13 -5.67 -23.57
N PHE A 18 7.39 -6.74 -22.80
CA PHE A 18 6.38 -7.45 -22.04
C PHE A 18 5.73 -6.58 -20.96
N ALA A 19 6.50 -5.79 -20.20
CA ALA A 19 5.96 -4.84 -19.22
C ALA A 19 5.09 -3.77 -19.92
N CYS A 20 5.57 -3.18 -21.02
CA CYS A 20 4.81 -2.19 -21.79
C CYS A 20 3.48 -2.74 -22.32
N ALA A 21 3.45 -3.97 -22.80
CA ALA A 21 2.22 -4.64 -23.25
C ALA A 21 1.18 -4.83 -22.13
N HIS A 22 1.61 -4.79 -20.86
CA HIS A 22 0.75 -5.05 -19.70
C HIS A 22 0.58 -3.81 -18.80
N LEU A 23 0.92 -2.60 -19.25
CA LEU A 23 0.75 -1.35 -18.48
C LEU A 23 -0.67 -1.15 -17.96
N GLY A 24 -1.68 -1.54 -18.73
CA GLY A 24 -3.09 -1.45 -18.35
C GLY A 24 -3.41 -2.18 -17.04
N LEU A 25 -2.70 -3.27 -16.69
CA LEU A 25 -2.88 -3.97 -15.42
C LEU A 25 -2.40 -3.11 -14.25
N ALA A 26 -1.27 -2.41 -14.41
CA ALA A 26 -0.75 -1.50 -13.38
C ALA A 26 -1.69 -0.32 -13.16
N HIS A 27 -2.16 0.33 -14.22
CA HIS A 27 -3.16 1.41 -14.15
C HIS A 27 -4.44 0.95 -13.45
N GLN A 28 -4.99 -0.20 -13.85
CA GLN A 28 -6.20 -0.73 -13.24
C GLN A 28 -6.03 -0.96 -11.73
N GLN A 29 -4.89 -1.49 -11.29
CA GLN A 29 -4.64 -1.70 -9.87
C GLN A 29 -4.41 -0.38 -9.13
N ALA A 30 -3.67 0.57 -9.70
CA ALA A 30 -3.50 1.91 -9.13
C ALA A 30 -4.84 2.61 -8.89
N HIS A 31 -5.73 2.63 -9.89
CA HIS A 31 -7.07 3.22 -9.76
C HIS A 31 -7.93 2.52 -8.70
N ARG A 32 -7.91 1.18 -8.64
CA ARG A 32 -8.63 0.42 -7.61
C ARG A 32 -8.15 0.74 -6.19
N PHE A 33 -6.84 0.89 -6.02
CA PHE A 33 -6.26 1.24 -4.74
C PHE A 33 -6.54 2.70 -4.39
N ALA A 34 -6.42 3.63 -5.34
CA ALA A 34 -6.74 5.04 -5.17
C ALA A 34 -8.17 5.21 -4.65
N HIS A 35 -9.14 4.58 -5.31
CA HIS A 35 -10.54 4.62 -4.88
C HIS A 35 -10.75 4.03 -3.48
N ARG A 36 -10.14 2.87 -3.20
CA ARG A 36 -10.30 2.18 -1.91
C ARG A 36 -9.70 2.96 -0.74
N TRP A 37 -8.62 3.70 -0.97
CA TRP A 37 -7.87 4.40 0.07
C TRP A 37 -8.08 5.91 0.05
N SER A 38 -8.95 6.43 -0.83
CA SER A 38 -9.22 7.87 -1.04
C SER A 38 -7.92 8.65 -1.31
N LEU A 39 -7.11 8.12 -2.23
CA LEU A 39 -5.85 8.70 -2.69
C LEU A 39 -5.94 9.11 -4.16
N HIS A 40 -5.00 9.92 -4.62
CA HIS A 40 -4.86 10.21 -6.05
C HIS A 40 -4.22 9.01 -6.75
N SER A 41 -4.76 8.65 -7.93
CA SER A 41 -4.25 7.51 -8.72
C SER A 41 -2.82 7.74 -9.18
N ASP A 42 -2.45 9.00 -9.46
CA ASP A 42 -1.14 9.38 -9.98
C ASP A 42 -0.02 9.10 -8.98
N ASP A 43 -0.29 9.28 -7.68
CA ASP A 43 0.66 8.95 -6.59
C ASP A 43 0.96 7.44 -6.53
N LEU A 44 0.07 6.62 -7.05
CA LEU A 44 0.17 5.17 -7.02
C LEU A 44 0.72 4.56 -8.32
N LEU A 45 0.82 5.34 -9.41
CA LEU A 45 1.33 4.83 -10.69
C LEU A 45 2.78 4.39 -10.61
N GLY A 46 3.65 5.16 -9.95
CA GLY A 46 5.06 4.81 -9.75
C GLY A 46 5.24 3.42 -9.10
N PRO A 47 4.72 3.20 -7.90
CA PRO A 47 4.74 1.89 -7.24
C PRO A 47 4.08 0.78 -8.06
N ALA A 48 2.99 1.07 -8.79
CA ALA A 48 2.34 0.08 -9.65
C ALA A 48 3.26 -0.35 -10.81
N TYR A 49 3.96 0.59 -11.45
CA TYR A 49 4.93 0.28 -12.49
C TYR A 49 6.14 -0.48 -11.95
N GLU A 50 6.62 -0.13 -10.76
CA GLU A 50 7.68 -0.88 -10.11
C GLU A 50 7.29 -2.34 -9.89
N GLY A 51 6.08 -2.59 -9.40
CA GLY A 51 5.52 -3.93 -9.24
C GLY A 51 5.40 -4.69 -10.56
N LEU A 52 4.97 -3.99 -11.63
CA LEU A 52 4.87 -4.54 -12.96
C LEU A 52 6.25 -4.93 -13.51
N CYS A 53 7.25 -4.05 -13.38
CA CYS A 53 8.62 -4.33 -13.82
C CYS A 53 9.25 -5.52 -13.06
N LYS A 54 9.09 -5.56 -11.73
CA LYS A 54 9.52 -6.70 -10.91
C LYS A 54 8.82 -8.00 -11.35
N GLY A 55 7.55 -7.90 -11.69
CA GLY A 55 6.78 -9.01 -12.25
C GLY A 55 7.31 -9.46 -13.61
N ALA A 56 7.58 -8.53 -14.52
CA ALA A 56 8.09 -8.82 -15.86
C ALA A 56 9.47 -9.49 -15.85
N ILE A 57 10.34 -9.11 -14.88
CA ILE A 57 11.67 -9.75 -14.72
C ILE A 57 11.53 -11.21 -14.29
N GLY A 58 10.55 -11.53 -13.45
CA GLY A 58 10.38 -12.88 -12.89
C GLY A 58 9.33 -13.74 -13.58
N TYR A 59 8.67 -13.23 -14.62
CA TYR A 59 7.66 -13.99 -15.35
C TYR A 59 8.31 -15.04 -16.25
N ASP A 60 7.77 -16.25 -16.17
CA ASP A 60 8.20 -17.40 -16.98
C ASP A 60 7.00 -17.96 -17.75
N ALA A 61 6.99 -17.73 -19.05
CA ALA A 61 5.89 -18.16 -19.92
C ALA A 61 5.82 -19.70 -20.06
N SER A 62 6.93 -20.42 -19.82
CA SER A 62 6.96 -21.89 -19.93
C SER A 62 6.07 -22.58 -18.90
N ARG A 63 5.73 -21.89 -17.81
CA ARG A 63 4.83 -22.40 -16.77
C ARG A 63 3.36 -22.37 -17.13
N GLY A 64 2.99 -21.86 -18.30
CA GLY A 64 1.60 -21.84 -18.79
C GLY A 64 0.65 -20.91 -18.04
N HIS A 65 1.13 -20.10 -17.08
CA HIS A 65 0.28 -19.17 -16.35
C HIS A 65 -0.02 -17.92 -17.17
N ARG A 66 -1.27 -17.43 -17.07
CA ARG A 66 -1.65 -16.15 -17.69
C ARG A 66 -0.80 -15.01 -17.08
N PRO A 67 -0.31 -14.07 -17.89
CA PRO A 67 0.45 -12.90 -17.39
C PRO A 67 -0.25 -12.17 -16.25
N SER A 68 -1.56 -11.94 -16.35
CA SER A 68 -2.33 -11.23 -15.33
C SER A 68 -2.33 -11.94 -13.97
N SER A 69 -2.40 -13.28 -13.96
CA SER A 69 -2.39 -14.06 -12.71
C SER A 69 -1.07 -13.91 -11.95
N TYR A 70 0.02 -13.67 -12.65
CA TYR A 70 1.34 -13.47 -12.05
C TYR A 70 1.64 -11.99 -11.76
N LEU A 71 1.31 -11.07 -12.69
CA LEU A 71 1.64 -9.66 -12.58
C LEU A 71 0.79 -8.92 -11.55
N VAL A 72 -0.53 -9.18 -11.50
CA VAL A 72 -1.44 -8.47 -10.58
C VAL A 72 -1.05 -8.64 -9.11
N PRO A 73 -0.73 -9.82 -8.58
CA PRO A 73 -0.22 -9.96 -7.22
C PRO A 73 1.08 -9.19 -6.95
N LYS A 74 1.98 -9.09 -7.94
CA LYS A 74 3.23 -8.31 -7.80
C LYS A 74 2.96 -6.82 -7.71
N VAL A 75 2.10 -6.30 -8.60
CA VAL A 75 1.67 -4.90 -8.56
C VAL A 75 0.98 -4.57 -7.24
N LYS A 76 0.03 -5.40 -6.79
CA LYS A 76 -0.64 -5.22 -5.49
C LYS A 76 0.34 -5.23 -4.32
N GLY A 77 1.33 -6.12 -4.35
CA GLY A 77 2.36 -6.20 -3.31
C GLY A 77 3.16 -4.91 -3.18
N GLU A 78 3.59 -4.31 -4.31
CA GLU A 78 4.31 -3.04 -4.28
C GLU A 78 3.42 -1.85 -3.86
N LEU A 79 2.16 -1.81 -4.31
CA LEU A 79 1.21 -0.80 -3.86
C LEU A 79 0.99 -0.86 -2.34
N LEU A 80 0.81 -2.06 -1.78
CA LEU A 80 0.67 -2.24 -0.32
C LEU A 80 1.96 -1.84 0.42
N HIS A 81 3.13 -2.14 -0.16
CA HIS A 81 4.42 -1.76 0.40
C HIS A 81 4.56 -0.23 0.45
N HIS A 82 4.26 0.42 -0.66
CA HIS A 82 4.26 1.88 -0.76
C HIS A 82 3.31 2.51 0.25
N LEU A 83 2.05 2.06 0.31
CA LEU A 83 1.07 2.57 1.26
C LEU A 83 1.48 2.35 2.72
N ARG A 84 2.16 1.24 3.02
CA ARG A 84 2.70 1.00 4.35
C ARG A 84 3.80 2.01 4.71
N ASP A 85 4.63 2.36 3.75
CA ASP A 85 5.81 3.19 4.00
C ASP A 85 5.49 4.70 3.91
N THR A 86 4.54 5.10 3.06
CA THR A 86 4.20 6.51 2.79
C THR A 86 2.78 6.91 3.22
N GLY A 87 1.91 5.96 3.58
CA GLY A 87 0.50 6.21 3.89
C GLY A 87 0.25 7.02 5.18
N PHE A 88 1.31 7.37 5.91
CA PHE A 88 1.24 8.21 7.11
C PHE A 88 2.26 9.33 6.99
N SER A 89 1.85 10.55 7.29
CA SER A 89 2.71 11.74 7.26
C SER A 89 3.82 11.69 8.32
N LEU A 90 3.62 10.93 9.39
CA LEU A 90 4.59 10.72 10.45
C LEU A 90 5.12 9.29 10.42
N ARG A 91 6.36 9.11 10.89
CA ARG A 91 6.96 7.79 11.06
C ARG A 91 6.30 7.08 12.25
N ILE A 92 5.33 6.22 11.95
CA ILE A 92 4.59 5.45 12.95
C ILE A 92 5.13 4.02 13.00
N SER A 93 5.18 3.42 14.20
CA SER A 93 5.62 2.05 14.38
C SER A 93 4.73 1.06 13.62
N HIS A 94 5.32 -0.05 13.16
CA HIS A 94 4.60 -1.09 12.41
C HIS A 94 3.40 -1.64 13.19
N SER A 95 3.57 -1.87 14.49
CA SER A 95 2.51 -2.40 15.35
C SER A 95 1.29 -1.47 15.48
N LEU A 96 1.49 -0.16 15.56
CA LEU A 96 0.38 0.82 15.59
C LEU A 96 -0.32 0.89 14.23
N ARG A 97 0.41 0.82 13.11
CA ARG A 97 -0.20 0.78 11.78
C ARG A 97 -1.07 -0.45 11.56
N GLU A 98 -0.59 -1.63 11.97
CA GLU A 98 -1.38 -2.86 11.89
C GLU A 98 -2.64 -2.79 12.75
N LEU A 99 -2.51 -2.27 13.97
CA LEU A 99 -3.65 -2.06 14.86
C LEU A 99 -4.68 -1.12 14.21
N TRP A 100 -4.22 0.01 13.63
CA TRP A 100 -5.08 0.95 12.92
C TRP A 100 -5.82 0.32 11.75
N ILE A 101 -5.11 -0.47 10.92
CA ILE A 101 -5.73 -1.16 9.77
C ILE A 101 -6.84 -2.10 10.22
N LYS A 102 -6.65 -2.83 11.33
CA LYS A 102 -7.67 -3.71 11.92
C LYS A 102 -8.85 -2.92 12.47
N ALA A 103 -8.58 -1.77 13.10
CA ALA A 103 -9.57 -0.92 13.74
C ALA A 103 -10.43 -0.11 12.75
N ARG A 104 -9.93 0.24 11.56
CA ARG A 104 -10.60 1.15 10.60
C ARG A 104 -12.06 0.80 10.35
N ARG A 105 -12.39 -0.48 10.24
CA ARG A 105 -13.78 -0.92 10.02
C ARG A 105 -14.68 -0.57 11.22
N HIS A 106 -14.18 -0.77 12.44
CA HIS A 106 -14.92 -0.49 13.67
C HIS A 106 -15.11 1.02 13.89
N VAL A 107 -14.06 1.81 13.55
CA VAL A 107 -14.13 3.27 13.54
C VAL A 107 -15.18 3.76 12.54
N ALA A 108 -15.20 3.19 11.32
CA ALA A 108 -16.19 3.54 10.30
C ALA A 108 -17.63 3.16 10.68
N LEU A 109 -17.81 2.15 11.53
CA LEU A 109 -19.10 1.76 12.10
C LEU A 109 -19.53 2.61 13.30
N GLY A 110 -18.70 3.58 13.73
CA GLY A 110 -19.01 4.48 14.84
C GLY A 110 -18.92 3.85 16.24
N LEU A 111 -18.19 2.73 16.40
CA LEU A 111 -17.97 2.11 17.71
C LEU A 111 -17.18 3.04 18.63
N SER A 112 -17.47 2.99 19.93
CA SER A 112 -16.71 3.72 20.95
C SER A 112 -15.28 3.16 21.10
N ASP A 113 -14.35 3.98 21.60
CA ASP A 113 -12.96 3.56 21.81
C ASP A 113 -12.85 2.32 22.70
N GLN A 114 -13.70 2.22 23.70
CA GLN A 114 -13.73 1.09 24.61
C GLN A 114 -14.17 -0.19 23.89
N GLN A 115 -15.23 -0.12 23.09
CA GLN A 115 -15.71 -1.24 22.27
C GLN A 115 -14.65 -1.70 21.26
N ILE A 116 -13.93 -0.75 20.63
CA ILE A 116 -12.87 -1.08 19.68
C ILE A 116 -11.70 -1.78 20.39
N ALA A 117 -11.29 -1.28 21.56
CA ALA A 117 -10.22 -1.90 22.36
C ALA A 117 -10.58 -3.34 22.78
N GLU A 118 -11.83 -3.56 23.22
CA GLU A 118 -12.35 -4.88 23.59
C GLU A 118 -12.39 -5.83 22.38
N HIS A 119 -12.94 -5.38 21.23
CA HIS A 119 -12.99 -6.20 20.01
C HIS A 119 -11.62 -6.61 19.49
N LEU A 120 -10.64 -5.72 19.65
CA LEU A 120 -9.26 -5.98 19.19
C LEU A 120 -8.40 -6.64 20.27
N GLN A 121 -8.94 -6.86 21.46
CA GLN A 121 -8.25 -7.46 22.60
C GLN A 121 -6.94 -6.73 22.95
N VAL A 122 -6.98 -5.40 22.96
CA VAL A 122 -5.84 -4.54 23.31
C VAL A 122 -6.20 -3.62 24.48
N PRO A 123 -5.22 -3.21 25.29
CA PRO A 123 -5.43 -2.20 26.32
C PRO A 123 -5.97 -0.90 25.71
N LEU A 124 -6.91 -0.23 26.38
CA LEU A 124 -7.51 1.01 25.91
C LEU A 124 -6.47 2.10 25.65
N GLU A 125 -5.46 2.24 26.50
CA GLU A 125 -4.36 3.19 26.33
C GLU A 125 -3.64 2.96 24.99
N ARG A 126 -3.32 1.70 24.66
CA ARG A 126 -2.66 1.36 23.39
C ARG A 126 -3.53 1.69 22.18
N TRP A 127 -4.84 1.51 22.30
CA TRP A 127 -5.76 1.94 21.25
C TRP A 127 -5.79 3.46 21.10
N LEU A 128 -5.86 4.20 22.20
CA LEU A 128 -5.87 5.67 22.17
C LEU A 128 -4.58 6.24 21.57
N ASP A 129 -3.42 5.66 21.88
CA ASP A 129 -2.14 6.03 21.25
C ASP A 129 -2.16 5.76 19.74
N CYS A 130 -2.69 4.59 19.34
CA CYS A 130 -2.88 4.26 17.93
C CYS A 130 -3.79 5.27 17.23
N ARG A 131 -4.91 5.62 17.83
CA ARG A 131 -5.87 6.59 17.30
C ARG A 131 -5.27 7.98 17.17
N ARG A 132 -4.51 8.44 18.18
CA ARG A 132 -3.79 9.73 18.12
C ARG A 132 -2.75 9.72 16.99
N ALA A 133 -1.96 8.65 16.89
CA ALA A 133 -0.88 8.56 15.90
C ALA A 133 -1.38 8.38 14.46
N CYS A 134 -2.45 7.62 14.25
CA CYS A 134 -2.90 7.20 12.92
C CYS A 134 -4.19 7.88 12.46
N GLY A 135 -5.04 8.31 13.39
CA GLY A 135 -6.40 8.80 13.10
C GLY A 135 -6.47 10.30 12.79
N GLN A 136 -5.45 11.07 13.13
CA GLN A 136 -5.43 12.50 12.89
C GLN A 136 -4.82 12.82 11.53
N ARG A 137 -5.46 13.74 10.79
CA ARG A 137 -4.84 14.33 9.60
C ARG A 137 -3.88 15.44 10.07
N PRO A 138 -2.70 15.58 9.45
CA PRO A 138 -1.84 16.73 9.69
C PRO A 138 -2.61 18.01 9.41
N LEU A 139 -2.57 18.94 10.34
CA LEU A 139 -3.13 20.28 10.12
C LEU A 139 -2.15 21.10 9.29
N PRO A 140 -2.61 21.90 8.33
CA PRO A 140 -1.77 22.85 7.62
C PRO A 140 -1.19 23.85 8.63
N LEU A 141 0.09 24.21 8.47
CA LEU A 141 0.78 25.10 9.41
C LEU A 141 0.09 26.48 9.56
N HIS A 142 -0.51 26.98 8.49
CA HIS A 142 -1.24 28.26 8.51
C HIS A 142 -2.53 28.22 9.35
N ASP A 143 -3.12 27.05 9.58
CA ASP A 143 -4.31 26.91 10.44
C ASP A 143 -3.92 26.91 11.93
N VAL A 144 -2.69 26.46 12.24
CA VAL A 144 -2.15 26.45 13.61
C VAL A 144 -1.66 27.81 14.07
N LEU A 145 -1.28 28.70 13.13
CA LEU A 145 -0.74 30.03 13.43
C LEU A 145 -1.82 31.14 13.47
N ARG A 146 -3.09 30.79 13.40
CA ARG A 146 -4.21 31.75 13.42
C ARG A 146 -4.80 32.03 14.83
N ASP A 147 -4.34 31.31 15.83
CA ASP A 147 -4.64 31.53 17.25
C ASP A 147 -3.51 32.35 17.91
#